data_0bc4da9fbc69bcf601e311a94aae592c
#
_entry.id   0bc4da9fbc69bcf601e311a94aae592c
#
_cell.length_a   1.000
_cell.length_b   1.000
_cell.length_c   1.000
_cell.angle_alpha   90.00
_cell.angle_beta   90.00
_cell.angle_gamma   90.00
#
_symmetry.space_group_name_H-M   'P 1'
#
loop_
_entity.id
_entity.type
_entity.pdbx_description
1 polymer ?
#
loop_
_entity_poly.entity_id
_entity_poly.type
_entity_poly.pdbx_seq_one_letter_code
_entity_poly.pdbx_strand_id
1 'polypeptide(L)'
;MDSYIKQWHDLIINCNFDNTYKMAWSKALVELSLNIKENSEEETIAFDFCEIAKLCLKYYWNQTIYFDLIQSPSFKKPPEMMTSTKELIKVFFKKKGKVQPVRFERADFHSLKLEKQYKETVKKIANTLKQNVCWRFKNLNGTTYEIYELDSNRRVVYFSKQNALKLKEHSDFLFTFINYRWTQMLEGFNYSPRISRKVRAIDEDNIKRSSLKKFHKHLDLMFEDGQRKCFYCDEVIDETDVSVDHVIPWSYMFSDDLWNLVYCHRGENSTKSNRLPLEEDIIRLENRNVLLLDRMEPNSRDYDQLKIAVEKDYVKKFWTSFKG
;
A
#
# COMPACT_ATOMS: atom_id res chain seq x y z
N MET A 1 -2.04 -3.35 -29.05
CA MET A 1 -1.23 -2.57 -28.08
C MET A 1 0.22 -2.60 -28.55
N ASP A 2 0.85 -1.44 -28.63
CA ASP A 2 2.27 -1.31 -28.95
C ASP A 2 3.14 -2.19 -28.04
N SER A 3 4.20 -2.82 -28.57
CA SER A 3 5.05 -3.75 -27.80
C SER A 3 5.78 -3.07 -26.65
N TYR A 4 6.17 -1.79 -26.80
CA TYR A 4 6.81 -1.00 -25.77
C TYR A 4 5.83 -0.67 -24.64
N ILE A 5 4.62 -0.28 -24.97
CA ILE A 5 3.56 0.00 -23.98
C ILE A 5 3.13 -1.28 -23.24
N LYS A 6 3.15 -2.44 -23.94
CA LYS A 6 2.91 -3.74 -23.29
C LYS A 6 3.97 -4.03 -22.22
N GLN A 7 5.25 -3.72 -22.45
CA GLN A 7 6.30 -3.89 -21.45
C GLN A 7 6.03 -3.02 -20.19
N TRP A 8 5.60 -1.78 -20.38
CA TRP A 8 5.20 -0.91 -19.27
C TRP A 8 4.02 -1.49 -18.48
N HIS A 9 2.99 -1.94 -19.19
CA HIS A 9 1.84 -2.60 -18.56
C HIS A 9 2.28 -3.80 -17.72
N ASP A 10 3.09 -4.70 -18.27
CA ASP A 10 3.55 -5.91 -17.60
C ASP A 10 4.38 -5.57 -16.34
N LEU A 11 5.24 -4.56 -16.41
CA LEU A 11 6.02 -4.09 -15.27
C LEU A 11 5.13 -3.48 -14.18
N ILE A 12 4.13 -2.67 -14.52
CA ILE A 12 3.23 -2.03 -13.56
C ILE A 12 2.39 -3.08 -12.82
N ILE A 13 1.82 -4.04 -13.55
CA ILE A 13 0.89 -5.01 -12.98
C ILE A 13 1.60 -6.09 -12.19
N ASN A 14 2.75 -6.59 -12.67
CA ASN A 14 3.41 -7.78 -12.13
C ASN A 14 4.64 -7.47 -11.27
N CYS A 15 5.09 -6.21 -11.14
CA CYS A 15 6.28 -5.92 -10.37
C CYS A 15 6.13 -6.32 -8.89
N ASN A 16 7.20 -6.93 -8.35
CA ASN A 16 7.33 -7.12 -6.91
C ASN A 16 7.54 -5.77 -6.21
N PHE A 17 6.91 -5.59 -5.04
CA PHE A 17 6.98 -4.34 -4.30
C PHE A 17 7.01 -4.56 -2.78
N ASP A 18 7.84 -3.80 -2.10
CA ASP A 18 7.85 -3.63 -0.65
C ASP A 18 7.19 -2.30 -0.23
N ASN A 19 6.98 -1.41 -1.19
CA ASN A 19 6.40 -0.08 -1.02
C ASN A 19 5.94 0.49 -2.37
N THR A 20 5.36 1.68 -2.36
CA THR A 20 4.78 2.32 -3.55
C THR A 20 5.79 3.06 -4.45
N TYR A 21 7.09 2.95 -4.21
CA TYR A 21 8.11 3.70 -4.95
C TYR A 21 8.06 3.49 -6.47
N LYS A 22 7.87 2.24 -6.91
CA LYS A 22 7.78 1.92 -8.34
C LYS A 22 6.59 2.59 -9.03
N MET A 23 5.47 2.75 -8.30
CA MET A 23 4.29 3.45 -8.82
C MET A 23 4.55 4.95 -8.92
N ALA A 24 5.19 5.56 -7.92
CA ALA A 24 5.56 6.96 -7.97
C ALA A 24 6.58 7.25 -9.09
N TRP A 25 7.57 6.37 -9.26
CA TRP A 25 8.57 6.42 -10.32
C TRP A 25 7.92 6.36 -11.71
N SER A 26 7.14 5.32 -11.97
CA SER A 26 6.49 5.14 -13.28
C SER A 26 5.54 6.30 -13.60
N LYS A 27 4.76 6.76 -12.61
CA LYS A 27 3.86 7.91 -12.79
C LYS A 27 4.62 9.19 -13.14
N ALA A 28 5.75 9.45 -12.47
CA ALA A 28 6.57 10.63 -12.74
C ALA A 28 7.19 10.60 -14.15
N LEU A 29 7.67 9.45 -14.61
CA LEU A 29 8.20 9.31 -15.96
C LEU A 29 7.13 9.56 -17.03
N VAL A 30 5.92 9.03 -16.85
CA VAL A 30 4.79 9.29 -17.75
C VAL A 30 4.39 10.77 -17.69
N GLU A 31 4.34 11.40 -16.49
CA GLU A 31 3.98 12.82 -16.37
C GLU A 31 5.00 13.73 -17.04
N LEU A 32 6.31 13.42 -16.93
CA LEU A 32 7.36 14.19 -17.62
C LEU A 32 7.25 14.08 -19.14
N SER A 33 6.82 12.92 -19.66
CA SER A 33 6.67 12.72 -21.09
C SER A 33 5.62 13.64 -21.72
N LEU A 34 4.64 14.13 -20.96
CA LEU A 34 3.60 15.06 -21.45
C LEU A 34 4.17 16.37 -21.95
N ASN A 35 5.32 16.80 -21.42
CA ASN A 35 5.95 18.07 -21.78
C ASN A 35 6.85 17.99 -23.03
N ILE A 36 6.98 16.80 -23.65
CA ILE A 36 7.82 16.59 -24.81
C ILE A 36 7.20 17.26 -26.03
N LYS A 37 8.02 18.05 -26.72
CA LYS A 37 7.64 18.68 -27.99
C LYS A 37 7.89 17.70 -29.15
N GLU A 38 6.89 17.45 -29.95
CA GLU A 38 6.96 16.53 -31.10
C GLU A 38 7.96 16.98 -32.15
N ASN A 39 8.11 18.29 -32.34
CA ASN A 39 9.00 18.91 -33.33
C ASN A 39 10.42 19.16 -32.77
N SER A 40 10.81 18.60 -31.61
CA SER A 40 12.17 18.67 -31.11
C SER A 40 13.11 17.94 -32.07
N GLU A 41 14.31 18.48 -32.31
CA GLU A 41 15.36 17.82 -33.09
C GLU A 41 16.13 16.77 -32.28
N GLU A 42 15.88 16.69 -30.96
CA GLU A 42 16.56 15.77 -30.07
C GLU A 42 16.09 14.33 -30.28
N GLU A 43 17.01 13.43 -30.62
CA GLU A 43 16.74 11.99 -30.76
C GLU A 43 16.59 11.27 -29.40
N THR A 44 17.14 11.85 -28.34
CA THR A 44 17.16 11.31 -26.98
C THR A 44 16.57 12.32 -25.99
N ILE A 45 15.60 11.87 -25.22
CA ILE A 45 14.95 12.67 -24.17
C ILE A 45 15.54 12.27 -22.82
N ALA A 46 15.99 13.26 -22.06
CA ALA A 46 16.62 13.07 -20.75
C ALA A 46 15.70 13.57 -19.62
N PHE A 47 15.48 12.74 -18.60
CA PHE A 47 14.76 13.13 -17.38
C PHE A 47 15.72 13.09 -16.19
N ASP A 48 15.93 14.23 -15.55
CA ASP A 48 16.77 14.34 -14.34
C ASP A 48 16.07 13.75 -13.11
N PHE A 49 16.83 13.10 -12.24
CA PHE A 49 16.27 12.49 -11.03
C PHE A 49 15.68 13.51 -10.06
N CYS A 50 16.14 14.75 -10.05
CA CYS A 50 15.53 15.78 -9.21
C CYS A 50 14.14 16.18 -9.72
N GLU A 51 13.92 16.19 -11.05
CA GLU A 51 12.60 16.44 -11.63
C GLU A 51 11.64 15.30 -11.30
N ILE A 52 12.08 14.05 -11.46
CA ILE A 52 11.32 12.87 -11.05
C ILE A 52 11.00 12.92 -9.55
N ALA A 53 11.99 13.27 -8.71
CA ALA A 53 11.84 13.37 -7.27
C ALA A 53 10.84 14.47 -6.84
N LYS A 54 10.80 15.60 -7.53
CA LYS A 54 9.80 16.66 -7.28
C LYS A 54 8.38 16.14 -7.51
N LEU A 55 8.14 15.38 -8.58
CA LEU A 55 6.85 14.77 -8.85
C LEU A 55 6.50 13.69 -7.81
N CYS A 56 7.45 12.84 -7.45
CA CYS A 56 7.25 11.86 -6.38
C CYS A 56 6.90 12.56 -5.06
N LEU A 57 7.59 13.65 -4.70
CA LEU A 57 7.28 14.45 -3.51
C LEU A 57 5.85 15.02 -3.59
N LYS A 58 5.43 15.55 -4.75
CA LYS A 58 4.08 16.05 -4.98
C LYS A 58 3.02 14.97 -4.69
N TYR A 59 3.20 13.76 -5.20
CA TYR A 59 2.25 12.67 -4.98
C TYR A 59 2.18 12.25 -3.51
N TYR A 60 3.34 12.06 -2.88
CA TYR A 60 3.42 11.68 -1.47
C TYR A 60 2.89 12.77 -0.54
N TRP A 61 3.20 14.04 -0.82
CA TRP A 61 2.67 15.19 -0.10
C TRP A 61 1.15 15.20 -0.08
N ASN A 62 0.51 15.15 -1.26
CA ASN A 62 -0.94 15.23 -1.37
C ASN A 62 -1.62 14.02 -0.69
N GLN A 63 -1.06 12.82 -0.82
CA GLN A 63 -1.59 11.62 -0.15
C GLN A 63 -1.40 11.67 1.38
N THR A 64 -0.31 12.23 1.85
CA THR A 64 0.01 12.30 3.28
C THR A 64 -0.75 13.42 3.97
N ILE A 65 -0.75 14.64 3.41
CA ILE A 65 -1.31 15.83 4.08
C ILE A 65 -2.83 15.77 4.22
N TYR A 66 -3.53 15.12 3.28
CA TYR A 66 -4.98 14.97 3.31
C TYR A 66 -5.45 13.69 3.99
N PHE A 67 -4.72 12.59 3.83
CA PHE A 67 -5.23 11.26 4.16
C PHE A 67 -4.27 10.43 5.03
N ASP A 68 -3.07 10.92 5.29
CA ASP A 68 -1.98 10.21 6.02
C ASP A 68 -1.78 8.76 5.54
N LEU A 69 -1.85 8.52 4.23
CA LEU A 69 -1.76 7.19 3.65
C LEU A 69 -0.39 6.55 3.91
N ILE A 70 -0.41 5.32 4.39
CA ILE A 70 0.77 4.48 4.61
C ILE A 70 1.21 3.90 3.26
N GLN A 71 2.49 4.06 2.91
CA GLN A 71 3.06 3.71 1.61
C GLN A 71 3.84 2.40 1.59
N SER A 72 3.83 1.65 2.70
CA SER A 72 4.55 0.39 2.88
C SER A 72 3.93 -0.45 3.99
N PRO A 73 3.99 -1.78 3.91
CA PRO A 73 3.56 -2.64 5.01
C PRO A 73 4.54 -2.66 6.19
N SER A 74 5.73 -2.06 6.06
CA SER A 74 6.74 -2.03 7.12
C SER A 74 6.59 -0.79 7.99
N PHE A 75 6.23 -0.98 9.26
CA PHE A 75 6.09 0.07 10.26
C PHE A 75 7.40 0.37 10.97
N LYS A 76 8.27 -0.63 11.15
CA LYS A 76 9.56 -0.48 11.84
C LYS A 76 10.58 0.34 11.04
N LYS A 77 10.51 0.23 9.72
CA LYS A 77 11.37 1.00 8.79
C LYS A 77 10.49 1.62 7.72
N PRO A 78 9.80 2.74 8.04
CA PRO A 78 8.99 3.41 7.04
C PRO A 78 9.87 3.90 5.89
N PRO A 79 9.34 3.90 4.66
CA PRO A 79 10.09 4.30 3.47
C PRO A 79 10.62 5.73 3.56
N GLU A 80 11.86 5.96 3.15
CA GLU A 80 12.52 7.27 3.18
C GLU A 80 11.70 8.38 2.50
N MET A 81 11.08 8.09 1.35
CA MET A 81 10.24 9.08 0.66
C MET A 81 9.05 9.50 1.51
N MET A 82 8.45 8.57 2.28
CA MET A 82 7.34 8.87 3.17
C MET A 82 7.81 9.68 4.38
N THR A 83 8.93 9.27 5.03
CA THR A 83 9.47 9.96 6.21
C THR A 83 9.92 11.37 5.88
N SER A 84 10.69 11.54 4.80
CA SER A 84 11.14 12.85 4.34
C SER A 84 9.98 13.78 3.98
N THR A 85 8.91 13.24 3.37
CA THR A 85 7.70 14.01 3.07
C THR A 85 6.98 14.43 4.34
N LYS A 86 6.81 13.51 5.33
CA LYS A 86 6.19 13.83 6.62
C LYS A 86 6.98 14.88 7.40
N GLU A 87 8.31 14.79 7.37
CA GLU A 87 9.18 15.81 7.99
C GLU A 87 8.97 17.20 7.37
N LEU A 88 8.94 17.27 6.05
CA LEU A 88 8.71 18.53 5.34
C LEU A 88 7.31 19.10 5.65
N ILE A 89 6.27 18.27 5.68
CA ILE A 89 4.89 18.66 6.05
C ILE A 89 4.87 19.20 7.51
N LYS A 90 5.54 18.51 8.42
CA LYS A 90 5.63 18.94 9.84
C LYS A 90 6.27 20.33 9.97
N VAL A 91 7.37 20.57 9.26
CA VAL A 91 8.04 21.87 9.27
C VAL A 91 7.16 22.94 8.59
N PHE A 92 6.50 22.61 7.51
CA PHE A 92 5.55 23.49 6.82
C PHE A 92 4.42 23.96 7.74
N PHE A 93 3.76 23.03 8.45
CA PHE A 93 2.72 23.39 9.42
C PHE A 93 3.24 24.24 10.58
N LYS A 94 4.42 23.91 11.10
CA LYS A 94 5.05 24.71 12.17
C LYS A 94 5.26 26.17 11.75
N LYS A 95 5.61 26.40 10.48
CA LYS A 95 5.83 27.75 9.94
C LYS A 95 4.52 28.47 9.57
N LYS A 96 3.55 27.73 9.06
CA LYS A 96 2.26 28.27 8.60
C LYS A 96 1.32 28.64 9.76
N GLY A 97 1.47 28.02 10.94
CA GLY A 97 0.70 28.33 12.17
C GLY A 97 -0.72 27.77 12.21
N LYS A 98 -1.28 27.19 11.12
CA LYS A 98 -2.60 26.53 11.09
C LYS A 98 -2.55 25.24 10.29
N VAL A 99 -3.24 24.21 10.80
CA VAL A 99 -3.22 22.85 10.27
C VAL A 99 -4.35 22.63 9.26
N GLN A 100 -4.42 23.46 8.21
CA GLN A 100 -5.28 23.11 7.08
C GLN A 100 -4.44 22.45 5.98
N PRO A 101 -4.87 21.27 5.48
CA PRO A 101 -4.20 20.63 4.37
C PRO A 101 -4.10 21.56 3.15
N VAL A 102 -2.93 21.58 2.52
CA VAL A 102 -2.66 22.40 1.33
C VAL A 102 -2.09 21.49 0.25
N ARG A 103 -2.64 21.56 -0.96
CA ARG A 103 -2.07 20.85 -2.11
C ARG A 103 -0.63 21.29 -2.33
N PHE A 104 0.22 20.37 -2.80
CA PHE A 104 1.63 20.63 -3.06
C PHE A 104 1.82 21.85 -3.99
N GLU A 105 1.02 21.97 -5.02
CA GLU A 105 1.07 23.05 -6.03
C GLU A 105 0.76 24.43 -5.43
N ARG A 106 0.14 24.45 -4.24
CA ARG A 106 -0.20 25.68 -3.50
C ARG A 106 0.68 25.86 -2.25
N ALA A 107 1.64 24.96 -2.02
CA ALA A 107 2.55 25.07 -0.90
C ALA A 107 3.65 26.09 -1.23
N ASP A 108 3.57 27.27 -0.61
CA ASP A 108 4.54 28.33 -0.82
C ASP A 108 5.75 28.14 0.13
N PHE A 109 6.73 27.39 -0.35
CA PHE A 109 7.98 27.14 0.38
C PHE A 109 8.86 28.39 0.44
N HIS A 110 8.72 29.32 -0.53
CA HIS A 110 9.53 30.54 -0.57
C HIS A 110 9.12 31.52 0.54
N SER A 111 7.87 31.94 0.56
CA SER A 111 7.36 32.89 1.58
C SER A 111 7.51 32.36 3.00
N LEU A 112 7.49 31.03 3.20
CA LEU A 112 7.72 30.38 4.49
C LEU A 112 9.20 30.19 4.83
N LYS A 113 10.12 30.57 3.93
CA LYS A 113 11.59 30.36 4.07
C LYS A 113 11.95 28.89 4.29
N LEU A 114 11.36 28.00 3.48
CA LEU A 114 11.53 26.55 3.54
C LEU A 114 12.21 25.96 2.30
N GLU A 115 12.78 26.80 1.40
CA GLU A 115 13.43 26.33 0.16
C GLU A 115 14.60 25.37 0.44
N LYS A 116 15.33 25.60 1.53
CA LYS A 116 16.43 24.71 1.93
C LYS A 116 15.91 23.32 2.24
N GLN A 117 14.90 23.23 3.12
CA GLN A 117 14.27 21.95 3.53
C GLN A 117 13.62 21.26 2.33
N TYR A 118 12.95 22.00 1.47
CA TYR A 118 12.37 21.48 0.23
C TYR A 118 13.45 20.87 -0.67
N LYS A 119 14.54 21.60 -0.96
CA LYS A 119 15.66 21.11 -1.78
C LYS A 119 16.34 19.89 -1.17
N GLU A 120 16.53 19.88 0.16
CA GLU A 120 17.09 18.71 0.86
C GLU A 120 16.16 17.49 0.76
N THR A 121 14.84 17.69 0.89
CA THR A 121 13.87 16.61 0.72
C THR A 121 13.88 16.06 -0.69
N VAL A 122 13.88 16.90 -1.72
CA VAL A 122 14.02 16.47 -3.12
C VAL A 122 15.29 15.66 -3.33
N LYS A 123 16.43 16.11 -2.77
CA LYS A 123 17.71 15.41 -2.86
C LYS A 123 17.68 14.04 -2.19
N LYS A 124 17.07 13.90 -1.02
CA LYS A 124 16.87 12.61 -0.33
C LYS A 124 16.05 11.66 -1.17
N ILE A 125 14.94 12.13 -1.74
CA ILE A 125 14.09 11.35 -2.63
C ILE A 125 14.85 10.92 -3.88
N ALA A 126 15.58 11.83 -4.55
CA ALA A 126 16.38 11.51 -5.73
C ALA A 126 17.45 10.43 -5.43
N ASN A 127 18.11 10.50 -4.25
CA ASN A 127 19.04 9.47 -3.81
C ASN A 127 18.34 8.11 -3.61
N THR A 128 17.15 8.09 -3.01
CA THR A 128 16.36 6.88 -2.81
C THR A 128 15.94 6.26 -4.15
N LEU A 129 15.52 7.07 -5.11
CA LEU A 129 15.18 6.63 -6.46
C LEU A 129 16.39 5.99 -7.16
N LYS A 130 17.57 6.61 -7.05
CA LYS A 130 18.84 6.06 -7.59
C LYS A 130 19.17 4.70 -6.98
N GLN A 131 19.13 4.60 -5.65
CA GLN A 131 19.58 3.41 -4.94
C GLN A 131 18.61 2.24 -5.06
N ASN A 132 17.31 2.50 -5.04
CA ASN A 132 16.32 1.47 -4.78
C ASN A 132 15.27 1.27 -5.88
N VAL A 133 15.14 2.17 -6.86
CA VAL A 133 13.99 2.17 -7.76
C VAL A 133 14.36 2.07 -9.24
N CYS A 134 15.18 2.97 -9.74
CA CYS A 134 15.41 3.17 -11.17
C CYS A 134 15.83 1.91 -11.93
N TRP A 135 16.67 1.07 -11.35
CA TRP A 135 17.11 -0.18 -11.96
C TRP A 135 16.17 -1.36 -11.63
N ARG A 136 15.51 -1.32 -10.45
CA ARG A 136 14.59 -2.40 -10.03
C ARG A 136 13.26 -2.35 -10.76
N PHE A 137 12.82 -1.17 -11.20
CA PHE A 137 11.54 -1.04 -11.90
C PHE A 137 11.55 -1.78 -13.23
N LYS A 138 12.65 -1.74 -13.97
CA LYS A 138 12.78 -2.42 -15.26
C LYS A 138 13.07 -3.92 -15.16
N ASN A 139 13.17 -4.48 -13.95
CA ASN A 139 13.42 -5.90 -13.73
C ASN A 139 12.16 -6.62 -13.22
N LEU A 140 11.76 -7.67 -13.91
CA LEU A 140 10.64 -8.52 -13.55
C LEU A 140 11.05 -9.99 -13.63
N ASN A 141 10.99 -10.70 -12.50
CA ASN A 141 11.31 -12.14 -12.43
C ASN A 141 12.63 -12.55 -13.10
N GLY A 142 13.68 -11.74 -12.91
CA GLY A 142 15.01 -11.97 -13.49
C GLY A 142 15.18 -11.48 -14.93
N THR A 143 14.12 -11.00 -15.58
CA THR A 143 14.19 -10.39 -16.92
C THR A 143 14.30 -8.89 -16.82
N THR A 144 15.27 -8.30 -17.51
CA THR A 144 15.43 -6.85 -17.65
C THR A 144 14.72 -6.38 -18.91
N TYR A 145 13.81 -5.42 -18.75
CA TYR A 145 13.09 -4.78 -19.85
C TYR A 145 13.83 -3.51 -20.30
N GLU A 146 14.09 -3.37 -21.59
CA GLU A 146 14.81 -2.22 -22.14
C GLU A 146 13.89 -1.03 -22.42
N ILE A 147 13.21 -0.56 -21.38
CA ILE A 147 12.23 0.53 -21.45
C ILE A 147 12.85 1.92 -21.35
N TYR A 148 14.05 2.03 -20.81
CA TYR A 148 14.87 3.23 -20.75
C TYR A 148 16.33 2.88 -20.41
N GLU A 149 17.22 3.81 -20.68
CA GLU A 149 18.63 3.74 -20.26
C GLU A 149 18.86 4.55 -18.99
N LEU A 150 19.85 4.14 -18.18
CA LEU A 150 20.20 4.79 -16.93
C LEU A 150 21.65 5.27 -16.95
N ASP A 151 21.85 6.57 -16.74
CA ASP A 151 23.15 7.10 -16.32
C ASP A 151 23.10 7.38 -14.80
N SER A 152 23.51 6.38 -14.02
CA SER A 152 23.53 6.49 -12.56
C SER A 152 24.49 7.56 -12.04
N ASN A 153 25.55 7.88 -12.77
CA ASN A 153 26.53 8.89 -12.38
C ASN A 153 25.95 10.29 -12.56
N ARG A 154 25.32 10.54 -13.69
CA ARG A 154 24.64 11.80 -13.99
C ARG A 154 23.24 11.93 -13.38
N ARG A 155 22.70 10.82 -12.86
CA ARG A 155 21.33 10.75 -12.31
C ARG A 155 20.27 11.15 -13.33
N VAL A 156 20.36 10.55 -14.50
CA VAL A 156 19.50 10.82 -15.64
C VAL A 156 18.94 9.52 -16.17
N VAL A 157 17.67 9.57 -16.59
CA VAL A 157 17.01 8.52 -17.36
C VAL A 157 16.90 8.99 -18.80
N TYR A 158 17.35 8.18 -19.74
CA TYR A 158 17.26 8.45 -21.16
C TYR A 158 16.23 7.59 -21.85
N PHE A 159 15.47 8.23 -22.71
CA PHE A 159 14.50 7.59 -23.62
C PHE A 159 14.87 7.94 -25.05
N SER A 160 14.72 7.03 -26.01
CA SER A 160 14.61 7.47 -27.40
C SER A 160 13.39 8.37 -27.52
N LYS A 161 13.46 9.39 -28.39
CA LYS A 161 12.33 10.29 -28.65
C LYS A 161 11.05 9.51 -28.99
N GLN A 162 11.17 8.48 -29.82
CA GLN A 162 10.03 7.63 -30.19
C GLN A 162 9.38 6.98 -28.98
N ASN A 163 10.14 6.39 -28.06
CA ASN A 163 9.61 5.76 -26.86
C ASN A 163 9.01 6.77 -25.89
N ALA A 164 9.61 7.95 -25.74
CA ALA A 164 9.08 9.02 -24.92
C ALA A 164 7.75 9.58 -25.46
N LEU A 165 7.61 9.69 -26.78
CA LEU A 165 6.34 10.08 -27.44
C LEU A 165 5.26 9.00 -27.27
N LYS A 166 5.62 7.70 -27.31
CA LYS A 166 4.66 6.61 -26.99
C LYS A 166 4.13 6.72 -25.55
N LEU A 167 4.98 7.08 -24.58
CA LEU A 167 4.52 7.32 -23.19
C LEU A 167 3.51 8.48 -23.15
N LYS A 168 3.78 9.57 -23.89
CA LYS A 168 2.87 10.72 -23.99
C LYS A 168 1.54 10.32 -24.64
N GLU A 169 1.59 9.64 -25.77
CA GLU A 169 0.40 9.19 -26.52
C GLU A 169 -0.50 8.26 -25.69
N HIS A 170 0.10 7.35 -24.91
CA HIS A 170 -0.63 6.38 -24.09
C HIS A 170 -0.71 6.78 -22.61
N SER A 171 -0.49 8.05 -22.27
CA SER A 171 -0.39 8.53 -20.90
C SER A 171 -1.66 8.26 -20.08
N ASP A 172 -2.85 8.49 -20.61
CA ASP A 172 -4.12 8.27 -19.92
C ASP A 172 -4.31 6.79 -19.53
N PHE A 173 -3.98 5.90 -20.46
CA PHE A 173 -3.99 4.46 -20.21
C PHE A 173 -2.99 4.08 -19.09
N LEU A 174 -1.75 4.55 -19.21
CA LEU A 174 -0.70 4.26 -18.21
C LEU A 174 -1.05 4.85 -16.84
N PHE A 175 -1.56 6.08 -16.76
CA PHE A 175 -2.01 6.67 -15.50
C PHE A 175 -3.13 5.86 -14.86
N THR A 176 -4.09 5.37 -15.64
CA THR A 176 -5.17 4.51 -15.15
C THR A 176 -4.61 3.24 -14.51
N PHE A 177 -3.69 2.53 -15.18
CA PHE A 177 -3.06 1.32 -14.66
C PHE A 177 -2.19 1.59 -13.42
N ILE A 178 -1.36 2.63 -13.46
CA ILE A 178 -0.50 3.00 -12.33
C ILE A 178 -1.36 3.36 -11.11
N ASN A 179 -2.38 4.20 -11.30
CA ASN A 179 -3.26 4.60 -10.20
C ASN A 179 -4.05 3.42 -9.65
N TYR A 180 -4.56 2.54 -10.51
CA TYR A 180 -5.26 1.32 -10.08
C TYR A 180 -4.35 0.41 -9.25
N ARG A 181 -3.12 0.15 -9.75
CA ARG A 181 -2.14 -0.67 -9.03
C ARG A 181 -1.71 -0.03 -7.72
N TRP A 182 -1.47 1.27 -7.72
CA TRP A 182 -1.15 2.03 -6.51
C TRP A 182 -2.27 1.95 -5.47
N THR A 183 -3.53 2.11 -5.89
CA THR A 183 -4.70 1.96 -5.03
C THR A 183 -4.76 0.57 -4.40
N GLN A 184 -4.57 -0.51 -5.17
CA GLN A 184 -4.53 -1.88 -4.63
C GLN A 184 -3.46 -2.06 -3.53
N MET A 185 -2.28 -1.46 -3.72
CA MET A 185 -1.21 -1.49 -2.72
C MET A 185 -1.61 -0.71 -1.46
N LEU A 186 -2.13 0.50 -1.64
CA LEU A 186 -2.57 1.36 -0.52
C LEU A 186 -3.72 0.74 0.26
N GLU A 187 -4.69 0.13 -0.39
CA GLU A 187 -5.76 -0.63 0.27
C GLU A 187 -5.19 -1.72 1.18
N GLY A 188 -4.13 -2.41 0.71
CA GLY A 188 -3.43 -3.43 1.49
C GLY A 188 -2.65 -2.86 2.67
N PHE A 189 -1.96 -1.73 2.48
CA PHE A 189 -1.09 -1.14 3.51
C PHE A 189 -1.87 -0.36 4.57
N ASN A 190 -3.00 0.22 4.21
CA ASN A 190 -3.84 1.04 5.09
C ASN A 190 -5.00 0.25 5.69
N TYR A 191 -5.07 -1.06 5.43
CA TYR A 191 -6.17 -1.92 5.91
C TYR A 191 -7.55 -1.34 5.60
N SER A 192 -7.69 -0.67 4.48
CA SER A 192 -8.97 -0.17 4.00
C SER A 192 -9.77 -1.26 3.28
N PRO A 193 -11.10 -1.13 3.14
CA PRO A 193 -11.89 -2.04 2.33
C PRO A 193 -11.29 -2.20 0.94
N ARG A 194 -11.07 -3.45 0.51
CA ARG A 194 -10.42 -3.76 -0.78
C ARG A 194 -11.42 -3.70 -1.93
N ILE A 195 -11.86 -2.50 -2.27
CA ILE A 195 -12.90 -2.24 -3.28
C ILE A 195 -12.44 -2.70 -4.66
N SER A 196 -11.19 -2.38 -5.03
CA SER A 196 -10.62 -2.81 -6.33
C SER A 196 -10.60 -4.33 -6.49
N ARG A 197 -10.35 -5.06 -5.40
CA ARG A 197 -10.35 -6.52 -5.41
C ARG A 197 -11.78 -7.08 -5.47
N LYS A 198 -12.75 -6.43 -4.83
CA LYS A 198 -14.16 -6.83 -4.87
C LYS A 198 -14.74 -6.73 -6.28
N VAL A 199 -14.41 -5.68 -7.02
CA VAL A 199 -14.82 -5.52 -8.42
C VAL A 199 -14.27 -6.65 -9.28
N ARG A 200 -12.98 -6.97 -9.14
CA ARG A 200 -12.37 -8.12 -9.87
C ARG A 200 -12.96 -9.47 -9.48
N ALA A 201 -13.33 -9.65 -8.21
CA ALA A 201 -13.84 -10.92 -7.71
C ALA A 201 -15.18 -11.36 -8.36
N ILE A 202 -15.90 -10.43 -8.98
CA ILE A 202 -17.13 -10.75 -9.73
C ILE A 202 -16.78 -11.47 -11.06
N ASP A 203 -15.63 -11.16 -11.65
CA ASP A 203 -15.19 -11.68 -12.94
C ASP A 203 -14.23 -12.88 -12.82
N GLU A 204 -13.70 -13.15 -11.63
CA GLU A 204 -12.72 -14.21 -11.38
C GLU A 204 -13.35 -15.34 -10.53
N ASP A 205 -13.78 -16.43 -11.16
CA ASP A 205 -14.32 -17.64 -10.49
C ASP A 205 -13.33 -18.36 -9.55
N ASN A 206 -12.08 -17.89 -9.41
CA ASN A 206 -10.99 -18.58 -8.74
C ASN A 206 -10.14 -17.71 -7.79
N ILE A 207 -10.76 -16.97 -6.88
CA ILE A 207 -9.97 -16.36 -5.79
C ILE A 207 -9.64 -17.45 -4.76
N LYS A 208 -8.44 -18.04 -4.88
CA LYS A 208 -7.95 -19.03 -3.90
C LYS A 208 -7.71 -18.35 -2.56
N ARG A 209 -8.38 -18.85 -1.52
CA ARG A 209 -8.10 -18.49 -0.12
C ARG A 209 -6.76 -19.07 0.31
N SER A 210 -5.98 -18.30 1.04
CA SER A 210 -4.72 -18.78 1.62
C SER A 210 -5.01 -19.69 2.82
N SER A 211 -4.08 -20.60 3.14
CA SER A 211 -4.19 -21.40 4.34
C SER A 211 -4.04 -20.54 5.60
N LEU A 212 -4.98 -20.67 6.53
CA LEU A 212 -4.98 -19.94 7.80
C LEU A 212 -4.11 -20.60 8.88
N LYS A 213 -3.49 -21.76 8.59
CA LYS A 213 -2.64 -22.51 9.55
C LYS A 213 -1.53 -21.67 10.17
N LYS A 214 -0.97 -20.71 9.44
CA LYS A 214 0.07 -19.80 9.94
C LYS A 214 -0.34 -18.98 11.16
N PHE A 215 -1.64 -18.78 11.36
CA PHE A 215 -2.17 -17.98 12.48
C PHE A 215 -2.45 -18.80 13.74
N HIS A 216 -2.46 -20.15 13.66
CA HIS A 216 -2.72 -21.02 14.82
C HIS A 216 -1.77 -20.72 15.98
N LYS A 217 -0.47 -20.56 15.71
CA LYS A 217 0.54 -20.23 16.72
C LYS A 217 0.23 -18.96 17.54
N HIS A 218 -0.52 -18.01 16.97
CA HIS A 218 -0.94 -16.80 17.66
C HIS A 218 -2.29 -16.99 18.35
N LEU A 219 -3.25 -17.64 17.69
CA LEU A 219 -4.56 -17.91 18.27
C LEU A 219 -4.46 -18.85 19.48
N ASP A 220 -3.53 -19.79 19.48
CA ASP A 220 -3.28 -20.72 20.59
C ASP A 220 -2.81 -19.99 21.86
N LEU A 221 -2.20 -18.80 21.76
CA LEU A 221 -1.83 -18.00 22.93
C LEU A 221 -3.03 -17.57 23.79
N MET A 222 -4.25 -17.66 23.25
CA MET A 222 -5.46 -17.34 24.01
C MET A 222 -5.85 -18.42 25.01
N PHE A 223 -5.24 -19.63 24.94
CA PHE A 223 -5.64 -20.82 25.71
C PHE A 223 -4.46 -21.36 26.51
N GLU A 224 -4.37 -20.97 27.79
CA GLU A 224 -3.26 -21.36 28.69
C GLU A 224 -3.26 -22.85 29.04
N ASP A 225 -4.45 -23.45 29.05
CA ASP A 225 -4.66 -24.89 29.32
C ASP A 225 -4.54 -25.75 28.05
N GLY A 226 -4.26 -25.16 26.91
CA GLY A 226 -4.20 -25.81 25.61
C GLY A 226 -5.57 -26.23 25.04
N GLN A 227 -6.67 -25.95 25.74
CA GLN A 227 -8.02 -26.27 25.29
C GLN A 227 -8.62 -25.14 24.49
N ARG A 228 -8.73 -25.30 23.18
CA ARG A 228 -9.32 -24.31 22.28
C ARG A 228 -10.82 -24.21 22.56
N LYS A 229 -11.30 -22.97 22.72
CA LYS A 229 -12.73 -22.68 22.91
C LYS A 229 -13.31 -21.95 21.71
N CYS A 230 -14.58 -22.23 21.42
CA CYS A 230 -15.30 -21.57 20.36
C CYS A 230 -15.57 -20.11 20.70
N PHE A 231 -15.28 -19.23 19.76
CA PHE A 231 -15.54 -17.80 19.95
C PHE A 231 -17.04 -17.46 20.10
N TYR A 232 -17.93 -18.25 19.52
CA TYR A 232 -19.35 -17.97 19.50
C TYR A 232 -20.11 -18.57 20.69
N CYS A 233 -19.80 -19.80 21.11
CA CYS A 233 -20.53 -20.48 22.19
C CYS A 233 -19.71 -20.73 23.46
N ASP A 234 -18.41 -20.41 23.49
CA ASP A 234 -17.47 -20.63 24.59
C ASP A 234 -17.18 -22.10 24.97
N GLU A 235 -17.77 -23.05 24.25
CA GLU A 235 -17.53 -24.47 24.48
C GLU A 235 -16.14 -24.90 23.99
N VAL A 236 -15.59 -25.94 24.61
CA VAL A 236 -14.32 -26.54 24.19
C VAL A 236 -14.51 -27.19 22.82
N ILE A 237 -13.59 -26.96 21.92
CA ILE A 237 -13.61 -27.49 20.56
C ILE A 237 -12.76 -28.76 20.51
N ASP A 238 -13.34 -29.86 20.06
CA ASP A 238 -12.56 -31.07 19.73
C ASP A 238 -11.57 -30.79 18.60
N GLU A 239 -10.36 -31.40 18.65
CA GLU A 239 -9.33 -31.18 17.64
C GLU A 239 -9.79 -31.48 16.20
N THR A 240 -10.72 -32.44 16.05
CA THR A 240 -11.30 -32.80 14.75
C THR A 240 -12.33 -31.81 14.24
N ASP A 241 -12.89 -30.96 15.13
CA ASP A 241 -13.95 -29.99 14.82
C ASP A 241 -13.42 -28.53 14.74
N VAL A 242 -12.11 -28.32 15.00
CA VAL A 242 -11.50 -26.98 14.95
C VAL A 242 -11.58 -26.37 13.57
N SER A 243 -12.11 -25.14 13.52
CA SER A 243 -12.09 -24.25 12.35
C SER A 243 -11.57 -22.88 12.74
N VAL A 244 -10.96 -22.19 11.80
CA VAL A 244 -10.64 -20.75 11.93
C VAL A 244 -11.62 -19.98 11.06
N ASP A 245 -12.34 -19.06 11.70
CA ASP A 245 -13.34 -18.21 11.04
C ASP A 245 -12.90 -16.74 11.01
N HIS A 246 -13.38 -16.02 10.02
CA HIS A 246 -13.33 -14.57 9.93
C HIS A 246 -14.59 -13.99 10.58
N VAL A 247 -14.50 -13.31 11.71
CA VAL A 247 -15.65 -12.74 12.40
C VAL A 247 -16.40 -11.77 11.48
N ILE A 248 -15.71 -10.82 10.86
CA ILE A 248 -16.24 -10.08 9.71
C ILE A 248 -15.96 -10.94 8.47
N PRO A 249 -16.99 -11.38 7.71
CA PRO A 249 -16.81 -12.37 6.66
C PRO A 249 -15.73 -12.01 5.64
N TRP A 250 -14.97 -13.02 5.20
CA TRP A 250 -13.89 -12.85 4.22
C TRP A 250 -14.35 -12.20 2.92
N SER A 251 -15.57 -12.49 2.47
CA SER A 251 -16.19 -11.87 1.28
C SER A 251 -16.32 -10.34 1.35
N TYR A 252 -16.34 -9.77 2.56
CA TYR A 252 -16.34 -8.32 2.77
C TYR A 252 -14.93 -7.74 2.83
N MET A 253 -13.97 -8.53 3.38
CA MET A 253 -12.61 -8.06 3.66
C MET A 253 -11.62 -8.37 2.53
N PHE A 254 -11.74 -9.54 1.91
CA PHE A 254 -10.77 -10.12 0.97
C PHE A 254 -9.34 -10.14 1.52
N SER A 255 -9.21 -10.35 2.83
CA SER A 255 -7.92 -10.43 3.53
C SER A 255 -7.99 -11.39 4.70
N ASP A 256 -6.83 -11.96 5.04
CA ASP A 256 -6.63 -12.86 6.16
C ASP A 256 -5.80 -12.11 7.21
N ASP A 257 -6.48 -11.37 8.08
CA ASP A 257 -5.86 -10.53 9.11
C ASP A 257 -6.10 -11.13 10.50
N LEU A 258 -5.04 -11.32 11.30
CA LEU A 258 -5.09 -11.94 12.63
C LEU A 258 -6.14 -11.31 13.55
N TRP A 259 -6.32 -9.98 13.46
CA TRP A 259 -7.30 -9.25 14.28
C TRP A 259 -8.77 -9.65 13.99
N ASN A 260 -9.05 -10.32 12.85
CA ASN A 260 -10.39 -10.75 12.43
C ASN A 260 -10.58 -12.27 12.51
N LEU A 261 -9.58 -13.03 12.96
CA LEU A 261 -9.61 -14.50 12.97
C LEU A 261 -9.84 -15.05 14.37
N VAL A 262 -10.70 -16.06 14.48
CA VAL A 262 -11.03 -16.74 15.74
C VAL A 262 -11.16 -18.23 15.52
N TYR A 263 -11.03 -19.03 16.62
CA TYR A 263 -11.42 -20.42 16.58
C TYR A 263 -12.93 -20.58 16.78
N CYS A 264 -13.52 -21.50 16.05
CA CYS A 264 -14.93 -21.90 16.19
C CYS A 264 -15.14 -23.36 15.76
N HIS A 265 -16.33 -23.90 16.09
CA HIS A 265 -16.78 -25.18 15.56
C HIS A 265 -17.01 -25.09 14.05
N ARG A 266 -16.74 -26.17 13.30
CA ARG A 266 -16.98 -26.20 11.84
C ARG A 266 -18.43 -25.96 11.47
N GLY A 267 -19.37 -26.49 12.28
CA GLY A 267 -20.79 -26.29 12.11
C GLY A 267 -21.23 -24.83 12.21
N GLU A 268 -20.67 -24.10 13.18
CA GLU A 268 -20.96 -22.67 13.37
C GLU A 268 -20.39 -21.81 12.24
N ASN A 269 -19.16 -22.10 11.81
CA ASN A 269 -18.56 -21.44 10.67
C ASN A 269 -19.42 -21.59 9.41
N SER A 270 -19.89 -22.82 9.16
CA SER A 270 -20.76 -23.10 8.00
C SER A 270 -22.11 -22.39 8.09
N THR A 271 -22.72 -22.37 9.29
CA THR A 271 -24.01 -21.72 9.53
C THR A 271 -23.93 -20.19 9.43
N LYS A 272 -22.86 -19.61 9.97
CA LYS A 272 -22.62 -18.16 9.91
C LYS A 272 -22.41 -17.70 8.46
N SER A 273 -21.65 -18.45 7.67
CA SER A 273 -21.35 -18.12 6.25
C SER A 273 -20.96 -16.63 6.09
N ASN A 274 -21.66 -15.89 5.24
CA ASN A 274 -21.41 -14.46 4.96
C ASN A 274 -22.28 -13.50 5.80
N ARG A 275 -22.89 -13.96 6.90
CA ARG A 275 -23.67 -13.08 7.77
C ARG A 275 -22.75 -12.13 8.53
N LEU A 276 -23.11 -10.84 8.55
CA LEU A 276 -22.41 -9.85 9.35
C LEU A 276 -22.56 -10.17 10.85
N PRO A 277 -21.49 -10.00 11.65
CA PRO A 277 -21.52 -10.23 13.07
C PRO A 277 -22.44 -9.23 13.79
N LEU A 278 -22.98 -9.65 14.94
CA LEU A 278 -23.69 -8.79 15.86
C LEU A 278 -22.72 -7.85 16.59
N GLU A 279 -23.25 -6.80 17.21
CA GLU A 279 -22.42 -5.85 17.96
C GLU A 279 -21.69 -6.50 19.14
N GLU A 280 -22.32 -7.50 19.76
CA GLU A 280 -21.73 -8.29 20.84
C GLU A 280 -20.50 -9.06 20.38
N ASP A 281 -20.54 -9.65 19.18
CA ASP A 281 -19.39 -10.34 18.57
C ASP A 281 -18.25 -9.36 18.29
N ILE A 282 -18.56 -8.14 17.91
CA ILE A 282 -17.59 -7.09 17.64
C ILE A 282 -16.88 -6.66 18.93
N ILE A 283 -17.63 -6.37 19.98
CA ILE A 283 -17.07 -6.01 21.29
C ILE A 283 -16.19 -7.16 21.82
N ARG A 284 -16.65 -8.39 21.68
CA ARG A 284 -15.90 -9.58 22.08
C ARG A 284 -14.60 -9.75 21.29
N LEU A 285 -14.63 -9.47 19.99
CA LEU A 285 -13.46 -9.51 19.13
C LEU A 285 -12.43 -8.41 19.47
N GLU A 286 -12.89 -7.20 19.78
CA GLU A 286 -12.04 -6.10 20.25
C GLU A 286 -11.33 -6.49 21.55
N ASN A 287 -12.06 -6.98 22.55
CA ASN A 287 -11.50 -7.44 23.83
C ASN A 287 -10.49 -8.57 23.62
N ARG A 288 -10.81 -9.55 22.75
CA ARG A 288 -9.90 -10.64 22.41
C ARG A 288 -8.62 -10.12 21.77
N ASN A 289 -8.69 -9.11 20.90
CA ASN A 289 -7.53 -8.53 20.24
C ASN A 289 -6.58 -7.84 21.22
N VAL A 290 -7.12 -7.13 22.22
CA VAL A 290 -6.31 -6.53 23.29
C VAL A 290 -5.57 -7.61 24.08
N LEU A 291 -6.27 -8.65 24.54
CA LEU A 291 -5.68 -9.76 25.28
C LEU A 291 -4.63 -10.53 24.44
N LEU A 292 -4.92 -10.76 23.17
CA LEU A 292 -3.96 -11.42 22.27
C LEU A 292 -2.69 -10.59 22.10
N LEU A 293 -2.83 -9.27 21.94
CA LEU A 293 -1.68 -8.38 21.81
C LEU A 293 -0.77 -8.42 23.03
N ASP A 294 -1.35 -8.47 24.25
CA ASP A 294 -0.59 -8.56 25.51
C ASP A 294 0.17 -9.89 25.64
N ARG A 295 -0.33 -10.97 25.02
CA ARG A 295 0.28 -12.31 25.05
C ARG A 295 1.29 -12.57 23.94
N MET A 296 1.29 -11.72 22.90
CA MET A 296 2.21 -11.88 21.77
C MET A 296 3.59 -11.27 22.06
N GLU A 297 4.62 -11.99 21.67
CA GLU A 297 5.99 -11.44 21.66
C GLU A 297 6.09 -10.23 20.69
N PRO A 298 6.56 -9.06 21.17
CA PRO A 298 6.91 -7.94 20.30
C PRO A 298 7.96 -8.37 19.26
N ASN A 299 8.01 -7.69 18.11
CA ASN A 299 9.01 -7.91 17.05
C ASN A 299 8.60 -8.86 15.91
N SER A 300 7.34 -9.18 15.76
CA SER A 300 6.82 -9.86 14.58
C SER A 300 5.94 -8.92 13.73
N ARG A 301 5.85 -9.21 12.43
CA ARG A 301 4.94 -8.50 11.54
C ARG A 301 3.47 -8.63 12.00
N ASP A 302 3.08 -9.81 12.46
CA ASP A 302 1.72 -10.09 12.91
C ASP A 302 1.39 -9.31 14.19
N TYR A 303 2.37 -9.16 15.13
CA TYR A 303 2.25 -8.29 16.29
C TYR A 303 2.03 -6.82 15.90
N ASP A 304 2.89 -6.29 15.02
CA ASP A 304 2.79 -4.89 14.60
C ASP A 304 1.44 -4.62 13.90
N GLN A 305 0.93 -5.57 13.12
CA GLN A 305 -0.36 -5.47 12.46
C GLN A 305 -1.52 -5.50 13.46
N LEU A 306 -1.49 -6.42 14.43
CA LEU A 306 -2.51 -6.50 15.47
C LEU A 306 -2.52 -5.24 16.33
N LYS A 307 -1.35 -4.73 16.73
CA LYS A 307 -1.21 -3.49 17.49
C LYS A 307 -1.87 -2.31 16.80
N ILE A 308 -1.62 -2.14 15.50
CA ILE A 308 -2.25 -1.05 14.73
C ILE A 308 -3.75 -1.25 14.62
N ALA A 309 -4.22 -2.48 14.44
CA ALA A 309 -5.64 -2.76 14.36
C ALA A 309 -6.36 -2.38 15.66
N VAL A 310 -5.74 -2.63 16.82
CA VAL A 310 -6.24 -2.24 18.14
C VAL A 310 -6.18 -0.70 18.30
N GLU A 311 -5.02 -0.07 18.06
CA GLU A 311 -4.84 1.37 18.24
C GLU A 311 -5.75 2.22 17.32
N LYS A 312 -6.15 1.69 16.18
CA LYS A 312 -6.97 2.39 15.18
C LYS A 312 -8.41 1.90 15.10
N ASP A 313 -8.88 1.08 16.02
CA ASP A 313 -10.23 0.51 16.08
C ASP A 313 -10.68 -0.14 14.76
N TYR A 314 -9.85 -0.99 14.16
CA TYR A 314 -10.15 -1.58 12.85
C TYR A 314 -11.41 -2.44 12.90
N VAL A 315 -11.61 -3.24 13.93
CA VAL A 315 -12.78 -4.11 14.08
C VAL A 315 -14.06 -3.29 13.91
N LYS A 316 -14.22 -2.24 14.70
CA LYS A 316 -15.41 -1.37 14.67
C LYS A 316 -15.52 -0.58 13.36
N LYS A 317 -14.41 -0.02 12.86
CA LYS A 317 -14.40 0.74 11.60
C LYS A 317 -14.81 -0.10 10.40
N PHE A 318 -14.27 -1.31 10.28
CA PHE A 318 -14.65 -2.20 9.19
C PHE A 318 -16.10 -2.68 9.33
N TRP A 319 -16.52 -3.07 10.51
CA TRP A 319 -17.89 -3.49 10.75
C TRP A 319 -18.91 -2.39 10.42
N THR A 320 -18.70 -1.16 10.91
CA THR A 320 -19.60 -0.03 10.60
C THR A 320 -19.61 0.32 9.12
N SER A 321 -18.51 0.16 8.39
CA SER A 321 -18.46 0.41 6.95
C SER A 321 -19.30 -0.56 6.11
N PHE A 322 -19.70 -1.69 6.69
CA PHE A 322 -20.57 -2.70 6.04
C PHE A 322 -22.01 -2.68 6.53
N LYS A 323 -22.28 -1.96 7.61
CA LYS A 323 -23.64 -1.79 8.12
C LYS A 323 -24.50 -0.80 7.33
N GLY A 324 -23.85 0.03 6.48
CA GLY A 324 -24.25 1.01 5.48
C GLY A 324 -25.63 1.53 5.54
#